data_cf6281c1ee8899c757ab6e229d27e432
#
_entry.id   cf6281c1ee8899c757ab6e229d27e432
#
_cell.length_a   1.000
_cell.length_b   1.000
_cell.length_c   1.000
_cell.angle_alpha   90.00
_cell.angle_beta   90.00
_cell.angle_gamma   90.00
#
_symmetry.space_group_name_H-M   'P 1'
#
loop_
_entity.id
_entity.type
_entity.pdbx_description
1 polymer ?
#
loop_
_entity_poly.entity_id
_entity_poly.type
_entity_poly.pdbx_seq_one_letter_code
_entity_poly.pdbx_strand_id
1 'polypeptide(L)'
;MLFTPLIVLGTLAILLCIAGILEFQNHLTSLNAIPLRIHVNGTRGKSSVTRLIAAGLREGGLRTFAKTTGTAPRVIDSDGKDRIIHRLRLPSIGEQVRLLKYFASEKPDAVVMECMAVQPQYQWIAEHQMVKSQIGVITNVRPDHLEEMGPTEEDVALSLCNTIPVDGVLITGENQKTDLMRDIAGENDSRFIHSNESKITKEELEKFTYMEHPSNVAVALDACKEAGVERKTALAGMHKVKPDLGALIAWNLNLNGKNIQFINGMAANDPVSTLQIWKFIMD
;
A
#
# COMPACT_ATOMS: atom_id res chain seq x y z
N MET A 1 -36.37 -13.69 40.73
CA MET A 1 -34.93 -14.09 40.46
C MET A 1 -34.49 -13.95 39.00
N LEU A 2 -35.39 -13.86 38.00
CA LEU A 2 -35.05 -13.68 36.56
C LEU A 2 -34.66 -12.23 36.16
N PHE A 3 -35.05 -11.23 36.92
CA PHE A 3 -34.81 -9.81 36.60
C PHE A 3 -33.33 -9.39 36.74
N THR A 4 -32.59 -9.97 37.68
CA THR A 4 -31.20 -9.61 37.93
C THR A 4 -30.26 -9.95 36.74
N PRO A 5 -30.31 -11.15 36.12
CA PRO A 5 -29.51 -11.45 34.94
C PRO A 5 -29.85 -10.60 33.73
N LEU A 6 -31.10 -10.23 33.52
CA LEU A 6 -31.54 -9.35 32.42
C LEU A 6 -30.98 -7.91 32.59
N ILE A 7 -31.01 -7.40 33.80
CA ILE A 7 -30.44 -6.08 34.13
C ILE A 7 -28.93 -6.10 33.87
N VAL A 8 -28.21 -7.14 34.32
CA VAL A 8 -26.77 -7.28 34.11
C VAL A 8 -26.44 -7.35 32.61
N LEU A 9 -27.17 -8.18 31.85
CA LEU A 9 -26.99 -8.30 30.39
C LEU A 9 -27.27 -6.97 29.67
N GLY A 10 -28.37 -6.29 30.04
CA GLY A 10 -28.72 -4.99 29.49
C GLY A 10 -27.64 -3.93 29.79
N THR A 11 -27.15 -3.90 31.03
CA THR A 11 -26.07 -2.97 31.42
C THR A 11 -24.79 -3.26 30.64
N LEU A 12 -24.37 -4.52 30.50
CA LEU A 12 -23.20 -4.90 29.74
C LEU A 12 -23.35 -4.55 28.25
N ALA A 13 -24.53 -4.77 27.67
CA ALA A 13 -24.79 -4.40 26.28
C ALA A 13 -24.69 -2.89 26.07
N ILE A 14 -25.26 -2.08 26.98
CA ILE A 14 -25.16 -0.61 26.93
C ILE A 14 -23.70 -0.17 27.04
N LEU A 15 -22.95 -0.72 28.00
CA LEU A 15 -21.52 -0.39 28.17
C LEU A 15 -20.70 -0.75 26.91
N LEU A 16 -20.96 -1.89 26.28
CA LEU A 16 -20.32 -2.28 25.03
C LEU A 16 -20.67 -1.34 23.87
N CYS A 17 -21.94 -0.94 23.76
CA CYS A 17 -22.36 0.04 22.75
C CYS A 17 -21.66 1.39 22.97
N ILE A 18 -21.62 1.88 24.21
CA ILE A 18 -20.90 3.13 24.54
C ILE A 18 -19.43 3.02 24.21
N ALA A 19 -18.77 1.93 24.60
CA ALA A 19 -17.37 1.69 24.28
C ALA A 19 -17.11 1.67 22.76
N GLY A 20 -17.96 0.99 21.99
CA GLY A 20 -17.88 0.96 20.52
C GLY A 20 -18.08 2.34 19.90
N ILE A 21 -19.03 3.13 20.38
CA ILE A 21 -19.25 4.50 19.91
C ILE A 21 -18.02 5.36 20.19
N LEU A 22 -17.45 5.29 21.40
CA LEU A 22 -16.26 6.04 21.79
C LEU A 22 -15.05 5.64 20.95
N GLU A 23 -14.86 4.34 20.70
CA GLU A 23 -13.78 3.85 19.85
C GLU A 23 -13.92 4.39 18.41
N PHE A 24 -15.13 4.33 17.86
CA PHE A 24 -15.42 4.86 16.52
C PHE A 24 -15.18 6.37 16.44
N GLN A 25 -15.64 7.16 17.41
CA GLN A 25 -15.40 8.60 17.45
C GLN A 25 -13.91 8.94 17.57
N ASN A 26 -13.17 8.22 18.41
CA ASN A 26 -11.72 8.36 18.52
C ASN A 26 -11.01 8.03 17.20
N HIS A 27 -11.50 7.02 16.47
CA HIS A 27 -10.96 6.68 15.16
C HIS A 27 -11.20 7.80 14.15
N LEU A 28 -12.42 8.32 14.06
CA LEU A 28 -12.74 9.46 13.19
C LEU A 28 -11.89 10.70 13.52
N THR A 29 -11.69 10.98 14.80
CA THR A 29 -10.82 12.07 15.24
C THR A 29 -9.37 11.85 14.77
N SER A 30 -8.88 10.60 14.83
CA SER A 30 -7.55 10.25 14.32
C SER A 30 -7.44 10.43 12.80
N LEU A 31 -8.47 10.02 12.05
CA LEU A 31 -8.51 10.23 10.59
C LEU A 31 -8.50 11.71 10.21
N ASN A 32 -9.31 12.52 10.91
CA ASN A 32 -9.40 13.98 10.69
C ASN A 32 -8.09 14.71 11.02
N ALA A 33 -7.27 14.15 11.89
CA ALA A 33 -5.96 14.70 12.23
C ALA A 33 -4.86 14.35 11.19
N ILE A 34 -5.17 13.53 10.18
CA ILE A 34 -4.26 13.15 9.09
C ILE A 34 -4.78 13.79 7.80
N PRO A 35 -4.19 14.89 7.31
CA PRO A 35 -4.70 15.62 6.15
C PRO A 35 -4.76 14.79 4.87
N LEU A 36 -3.71 14.01 4.59
CA LEU A 36 -3.62 13.18 3.40
C LEU A 36 -3.41 11.71 3.78
N ARG A 37 -4.31 10.85 3.33
CA ARG A 37 -4.23 9.39 3.48
C ARG A 37 -4.21 8.76 2.10
N ILE A 38 -3.19 7.92 1.86
CA ILE A 38 -3.01 7.17 0.62
C ILE A 38 -3.08 5.69 0.95
N HIS A 39 -3.93 4.93 0.26
CA HIS A 39 -4.09 3.50 0.46
C HIS A 39 -3.60 2.74 -0.77
N VAL A 40 -2.61 1.87 -0.59
CA VAL A 40 -1.96 1.15 -1.69
C VAL A 40 -2.36 -0.32 -1.65
N ASN A 41 -3.02 -0.77 -2.71
CA ASN A 41 -3.39 -2.16 -2.95
C ASN A 41 -2.88 -2.67 -4.29
N GLY A 42 -3.21 -3.92 -4.64
CA GLY A 42 -2.78 -4.60 -5.85
C GLY A 42 -2.18 -5.97 -5.55
N THR A 43 -1.85 -6.74 -6.55
CA THR A 43 -1.28 -8.08 -6.35
C THR A 43 0.22 -8.03 -6.09
N ARG A 44 0.98 -7.27 -6.85
CA ARG A 44 2.44 -7.13 -6.72
C ARG A 44 2.85 -5.67 -6.61
N GLY A 45 4.00 -5.42 -5.98
CA GLY A 45 4.60 -4.08 -5.89
C GLY A 45 4.05 -3.17 -4.80
N LYS A 46 3.05 -3.58 -4.02
CA LYS A 46 2.44 -2.76 -2.95
C LYS A 46 3.46 -2.11 -2.02
N SER A 47 4.36 -2.91 -1.43
CA SER A 47 5.37 -2.41 -0.49
C SER A 47 6.34 -1.44 -1.15
N SER A 48 6.81 -1.75 -2.39
CA SER A 48 7.67 -0.85 -3.17
C SER A 48 6.96 0.47 -3.43
N VAL A 49 5.75 0.46 -3.97
CA VAL A 49 4.97 1.68 -4.28
C VAL A 49 4.70 2.49 -3.00
N THR A 50 4.34 1.84 -1.90
CA THR A 50 4.14 2.50 -0.60
C THR A 50 5.41 3.24 -0.15
N ARG A 51 6.58 2.61 -0.28
CA ARG A 51 7.88 3.21 0.07
C ARG A 51 8.24 4.36 -0.86
N LEU A 52 8.05 4.19 -2.17
CA LEU A 52 8.33 5.21 -3.18
C LEU A 52 7.48 6.45 -2.97
N ILE A 53 6.16 6.29 -2.80
CA ILE A 53 5.26 7.41 -2.51
C ILE A 53 5.70 8.14 -1.25
N ALA A 54 5.88 7.40 -0.14
CA ALA A 54 6.26 8.02 1.12
C ALA A 54 7.59 8.77 1.06
N ALA A 55 8.56 8.26 0.31
CA ALA A 55 9.85 8.93 0.13
C ALA A 55 9.74 10.17 -0.76
N GLY A 56 8.95 10.10 -1.84
CA GLY A 56 8.67 11.24 -2.70
C GLY A 56 7.97 12.38 -1.95
N LEU A 57 6.98 12.05 -1.13
CA LEU A 57 6.27 13.03 -0.29
C LEU A 57 7.20 13.67 0.75
N ARG A 58 8.06 12.90 1.42
CA ARG A 58 9.06 13.42 2.37
C ARG A 58 10.04 14.37 1.70
N GLU A 59 10.54 14.02 0.51
CA GLU A 59 11.44 14.90 -0.25
C GLU A 59 10.73 16.20 -0.66
N GLY A 60 9.42 16.14 -0.89
CA GLY A 60 8.55 17.30 -1.10
C GLY A 60 8.26 18.13 0.16
N GLY A 61 8.85 17.77 1.30
CA GLY A 61 8.72 18.51 2.56
C GLY A 61 7.52 18.09 3.41
N LEU A 62 6.74 17.08 3.01
CA LEU A 62 5.61 16.59 3.78
C LEU A 62 6.08 15.62 4.89
N ARG A 63 5.68 15.87 6.14
CA ARG A 63 5.89 14.94 7.25
C ARG A 63 5.09 13.67 7.02
N THR A 64 5.71 12.66 6.41
CA THR A 64 5.03 11.47 5.89
C THR A 64 5.43 10.21 6.65
N PHE A 65 4.44 9.50 7.18
CA PHE A 65 4.58 8.14 7.71
C PHE A 65 4.07 7.12 6.71
N ALA A 66 4.59 5.89 6.79
CA ALA A 66 4.09 4.80 5.97
C ALA A 66 4.05 3.49 6.74
N LYS A 67 3.22 2.56 6.24
CA LYS A 67 3.13 1.19 6.75
C LYS A 67 3.19 0.23 5.58
N THR A 68 4.13 -0.72 5.63
CA THR A 68 4.23 -1.84 4.69
C THR A 68 3.85 -3.17 5.34
N THR A 69 3.42 -4.13 4.51
CA THR A 69 2.97 -5.45 4.98
C THR A 69 3.88 -6.59 4.55
N GLY A 70 4.70 -6.41 3.53
CA GLY A 70 5.60 -7.36 2.88
C GLY A 70 6.08 -8.56 3.73
N THR A 71 7.28 -9.05 3.50
CA THR A 71 7.87 -10.20 4.24
C THR A 71 7.92 -9.96 5.77
N ALA A 72 8.12 -8.70 6.18
CA ALA A 72 8.01 -8.27 7.58
C ALA A 72 7.26 -6.94 7.62
N PRO A 73 6.14 -6.85 8.36
CA PRO A 73 5.38 -5.61 8.44
C PRO A 73 6.22 -4.52 9.12
N ARG A 74 6.20 -3.30 8.54
CA ARG A 74 7.03 -2.19 9.00
C ARG A 74 6.24 -0.90 9.08
N VAL A 75 6.58 -0.10 10.05
CA VAL A 75 6.31 1.34 10.09
C VAL A 75 7.54 2.05 9.58
N ILE A 76 7.35 3.01 8.70
CA ILE A 76 8.38 3.93 8.23
C ILE A 76 8.02 5.30 8.78
N ASP A 77 8.90 5.86 9.60
CA ASP A 77 8.66 7.15 10.26
C ASP A 77 8.92 8.34 9.32
N SER A 78 8.69 9.55 9.82
CA SER A 78 8.87 10.79 9.06
C SER A 78 10.32 11.02 8.59
N ASP A 79 11.30 10.39 9.23
CA ASP A 79 12.70 10.45 8.82
C ASP A 79 13.08 9.35 7.82
N GLY A 80 12.10 8.50 7.45
CA GLY A 80 12.32 7.34 6.56
C GLY A 80 12.97 6.14 7.24
N LYS A 81 12.99 6.09 8.58
CA LYS A 81 13.54 4.96 9.32
C LYS A 81 12.51 3.83 9.45
N ASP A 82 12.93 2.63 9.09
CA ASP A 82 12.12 1.42 9.20
C ASP A 82 12.11 0.87 10.62
N ARG A 83 10.92 0.55 11.13
CA ARG A 83 10.71 -0.16 12.39
C ARG A 83 9.83 -1.38 12.16
N ILE A 84 10.27 -2.55 12.59
CA ILE A 84 9.48 -3.79 12.49
C ILE A 84 8.28 -3.71 13.42
N ILE A 85 7.12 -4.12 12.92
CA ILE A 85 5.91 -4.30 13.74
C ILE A 85 5.98 -5.70 14.35
N HIS A 86 6.28 -5.79 15.63
CA HIS A 86 6.25 -7.06 16.36
C HIS A 86 4.79 -7.42 16.69
N ARG A 87 4.31 -8.50 16.09
CA ARG A 87 2.95 -9.02 16.33
C ARG A 87 3.00 -10.12 17.38
N LEU A 88 2.25 -9.95 18.45
CA LEU A 88 2.04 -11.01 19.47
C LEU A 88 0.89 -11.96 19.12
N ARG A 89 0.11 -11.62 18.07
CA ARG A 89 -1.05 -12.36 17.58
C ARG A 89 -1.00 -12.44 16.05
N LEU A 90 -1.90 -13.23 15.47
CA LEU A 90 -2.09 -13.29 14.03
C LEU A 90 -2.39 -11.91 13.44
N PRO A 91 -2.04 -11.68 12.16
CA PRO A 91 -2.37 -10.44 11.46
C PRO A 91 -3.86 -10.14 11.54
N SER A 92 -4.21 -8.88 11.78
CA SER A 92 -5.59 -8.41 11.83
C SER A 92 -5.70 -7.03 11.19
N ILE A 93 -6.74 -6.81 10.39
CA ILE A 93 -7.01 -5.50 9.77
C ILE A 93 -7.18 -4.39 10.83
N GLY A 94 -7.62 -4.72 12.06
CA GLY A 94 -7.69 -3.79 13.18
C GLY A 94 -6.34 -3.19 13.60
N GLU A 95 -5.20 -3.76 13.15
CA GLU A 95 -3.88 -3.15 13.30
C GLU A 95 -3.83 -1.75 12.66
N GLN A 96 -4.53 -1.55 11.54
CA GLN A 96 -4.56 -0.27 10.82
C GLN A 96 -5.15 0.85 11.66
N VAL A 97 -6.23 0.59 12.41
CA VAL A 97 -6.85 1.56 13.31
C VAL A 97 -5.85 2.03 14.38
N ARG A 98 -5.12 1.09 14.99
CA ARG A 98 -4.11 1.42 16.02
C ARG A 98 -2.95 2.22 15.44
N LEU A 99 -2.49 1.87 14.23
CA LEU A 99 -1.41 2.59 13.56
C LEU A 99 -1.84 3.98 13.13
N LEU A 100 -3.06 4.16 12.61
CA LEU A 100 -3.59 5.47 12.26
C LEU A 100 -3.72 6.37 13.49
N LYS A 101 -4.14 5.83 14.64
CA LYS A 101 -4.14 6.55 15.91
C LYS A 101 -2.74 6.97 16.34
N TYR A 102 -1.75 6.08 16.20
CA TYR A 102 -0.35 6.40 16.49
C TYR A 102 0.15 7.49 15.52
N PHE A 103 -0.07 7.34 14.22
CA PHE A 103 0.36 8.36 13.25
C PHE A 103 -0.31 9.72 13.51
N ALA A 104 -1.60 9.74 13.81
CA ALA A 104 -2.31 10.98 14.15
C ALA A 104 -1.68 11.71 15.34
N SER A 105 -1.19 10.97 16.36
CA SER A 105 -0.51 11.58 17.51
C SER A 105 0.83 12.24 17.15
N GLU A 106 1.45 11.81 16.05
CA GLU A 106 2.68 12.37 15.50
C GLU A 106 2.44 13.60 14.61
N LYS A 107 1.19 13.98 14.37
CA LYS A 107 0.80 15.14 13.54
C LYS A 107 1.45 15.09 12.13
N PRO A 108 1.18 14.06 11.33
CA PRO A 108 1.69 13.94 9.97
C PRO A 108 0.95 14.88 9.02
N ASP A 109 1.59 15.24 7.91
CA ASP A 109 0.92 15.83 6.75
C ASP A 109 0.31 14.74 5.86
N ALA A 110 0.98 13.58 5.78
CA ALA A 110 0.52 12.45 4.99
C ALA A 110 0.82 11.09 5.62
N VAL A 111 -0.04 10.13 5.34
CA VAL A 111 0.16 8.71 5.71
C VAL A 111 -0.09 7.83 4.49
N VAL A 112 0.85 6.92 4.21
CA VAL A 112 0.75 5.93 3.13
C VAL A 112 0.59 4.54 3.74
N MET A 113 -0.56 3.91 3.51
CA MET A 113 -0.91 2.61 4.08
C MET A 113 -0.93 1.54 2.99
N GLU A 114 -0.16 0.49 3.15
CA GLU A 114 -0.31 -0.71 2.32
C GLU A 114 -1.48 -1.55 2.83
N CYS A 115 -2.38 -1.94 1.93
CA CYS A 115 -3.48 -2.85 2.23
C CYS A 115 -2.95 -4.22 2.63
N MET A 116 -3.40 -4.72 3.77
CA MET A 116 -3.05 -6.05 4.27
C MET A 116 -4.18 -7.06 4.13
N ALA A 117 -5.36 -6.61 3.72
CA ALA A 117 -6.52 -7.45 3.54
C ALA A 117 -6.41 -8.25 2.23
N VAL A 118 -6.81 -9.50 2.27
CA VAL A 118 -6.88 -10.38 1.09
C VAL A 118 -8.34 -10.56 0.69
N GLN A 119 -9.22 -10.94 1.62
CA GLN A 119 -10.64 -11.16 1.33
C GLN A 119 -11.34 -9.85 0.94
N PRO A 120 -12.22 -9.86 -0.08
CA PRO A 120 -12.88 -8.66 -0.61
C PRO A 120 -13.58 -7.82 0.46
N GLN A 121 -14.34 -8.46 1.35
CA GLN A 121 -15.01 -7.78 2.45
C GLN A 121 -14.05 -7.04 3.40
N TYR A 122 -12.86 -7.61 3.67
CA TYR A 122 -11.87 -6.96 4.52
C TYR A 122 -11.12 -5.85 3.80
N GLN A 123 -10.96 -5.94 2.48
CA GLN A 123 -10.46 -4.85 1.66
C GLN A 123 -11.41 -3.66 1.71
N TRP A 124 -12.72 -3.92 1.53
CA TRP A 124 -13.74 -2.89 1.66
C TRP A 124 -13.75 -2.24 3.04
N ILE A 125 -13.74 -3.04 4.11
CA ILE A 125 -13.69 -2.54 5.50
C ILE A 125 -12.41 -1.71 5.72
N ALA A 126 -11.26 -2.19 5.22
CA ALA A 126 -9.98 -1.50 5.36
C ALA A 126 -10.02 -0.10 4.72
N GLU A 127 -10.60 0.04 3.52
CA GLU A 127 -10.73 1.34 2.88
C GLU A 127 -11.85 2.17 3.51
N HIS A 128 -13.09 1.68 3.47
CA HIS A 128 -14.28 2.51 3.72
C HIS A 128 -14.57 2.75 5.21
N GLN A 129 -14.02 1.92 6.11
CA GLN A 129 -14.22 2.07 7.55
C GLN A 129 -12.95 2.48 8.29
N MET A 130 -11.76 2.07 7.81
CA MET A 130 -10.53 2.26 8.58
C MET A 130 -9.62 3.35 8.03
N VAL A 131 -9.29 3.35 6.72
CA VAL A 131 -8.33 4.28 6.13
C VAL A 131 -9.03 5.53 5.60
N LYS A 132 -10.11 5.35 4.84
CA LYS A 132 -10.86 6.43 4.16
C LYS A 132 -9.91 7.35 3.41
N SER A 133 -9.20 6.78 2.45
CA SER A 133 -8.15 7.48 1.72
C SER A 133 -8.70 8.54 0.77
N GLN A 134 -7.91 9.56 0.48
CA GLN A 134 -8.18 10.53 -0.59
C GLN A 134 -7.56 10.03 -1.91
N ILE A 135 -6.50 9.23 -1.82
CA ILE A 135 -5.84 8.64 -2.98
C ILE A 135 -5.77 7.13 -2.76
N GLY A 136 -6.49 6.40 -3.59
CA GLY A 136 -6.37 4.95 -3.71
C GLY A 136 -5.39 4.60 -4.82
N VAL A 137 -4.57 3.59 -4.59
CA VAL A 137 -3.61 3.08 -5.56
C VAL A 137 -3.84 1.59 -5.75
N ILE A 138 -4.02 1.15 -6.99
CA ILE A 138 -4.00 -0.27 -7.36
C ILE A 138 -2.82 -0.49 -8.31
N THR A 139 -1.79 -1.19 -7.84
CA THR A 139 -0.54 -1.34 -8.58
C THR A 139 -0.71 -2.14 -9.86
N ASN A 140 -1.31 -3.32 -9.76
CA ASN A 140 -1.63 -4.22 -10.87
C ASN A 140 -2.61 -5.30 -10.42
N VAL A 141 -3.16 -6.04 -11.39
CA VAL A 141 -4.00 -7.23 -11.21
C VAL A 141 -3.27 -8.43 -11.81
N ARG A 142 -3.08 -9.47 -11.02
CA ARG A 142 -2.52 -10.75 -11.44
C ARG A 142 -3.18 -11.87 -10.66
N PRO A 143 -3.18 -13.12 -11.14
CA PRO A 143 -3.65 -14.25 -10.35
C PRO A 143 -2.88 -14.32 -9.02
N ASP A 144 -3.59 -14.12 -7.92
CA ASP A 144 -3.04 -14.15 -6.56
C ASP A 144 -4.19 -14.41 -5.58
N HIS A 145 -3.95 -15.24 -4.57
CA HIS A 145 -4.96 -15.56 -3.55
C HIS A 145 -6.35 -15.91 -4.14
N LEU A 146 -6.37 -16.76 -5.17
CA LEU A 146 -7.59 -17.10 -5.92
C LEU A 146 -8.66 -17.79 -5.05
N GLU A 147 -8.24 -18.42 -3.95
CA GLU A 147 -9.16 -19.04 -2.98
C GLU A 147 -9.99 -18.00 -2.22
N GLU A 148 -9.45 -16.78 -2.02
CA GLU A 148 -10.08 -15.71 -1.27
C GLU A 148 -10.69 -14.62 -2.17
N MET A 149 -9.99 -14.25 -3.26
CA MET A 149 -10.41 -13.16 -4.14
C MET A 149 -11.33 -13.60 -5.27
N GLY A 150 -11.32 -14.90 -5.59
CA GLY A 150 -12.09 -15.51 -6.68
C GLY A 150 -11.22 -16.14 -7.76
N PRO A 151 -11.77 -17.07 -8.56
CA PRO A 151 -11.00 -17.97 -9.42
C PRO A 151 -10.43 -17.31 -10.69
N THR A 152 -10.87 -16.12 -11.05
CA THR A 152 -10.45 -15.43 -12.29
C THR A 152 -9.72 -14.12 -12.00
N GLU A 153 -8.93 -13.63 -12.98
CA GLU A 153 -8.31 -12.29 -12.87
C GLU A 153 -9.35 -11.18 -12.76
N GLU A 154 -10.55 -11.38 -13.29
CA GLU A 154 -11.64 -10.41 -13.17
C GLU A 154 -12.17 -10.35 -11.73
N ASP A 155 -12.32 -11.51 -11.08
CA ASP A 155 -12.68 -11.57 -9.66
C ASP A 155 -11.62 -10.90 -8.79
N VAL A 156 -10.33 -11.13 -9.09
CA VAL A 156 -9.22 -10.44 -8.41
C VAL A 156 -9.32 -8.93 -8.62
N ALA A 157 -9.60 -8.47 -9.83
CA ALA A 157 -9.79 -7.05 -10.12
C ALA A 157 -10.95 -6.45 -9.31
N LEU A 158 -12.11 -7.12 -9.32
CA LEU A 158 -13.28 -6.73 -8.52
C LEU A 158 -12.97 -6.68 -7.02
N SER A 159 -12.22 -7.68 -6.53
CA SER A 159 -11.77 -7.72 -5.14
C SER A 159 -10.91 -6.50 -4.80
N LEU A 160 -9.91 -6.18 -5.63
CA LEU A 160 -9.02 -5.04 -5.43
C LEU A 160 -9.76 -3.70 -5.52
N CYS A 161 -10.78 -3.61 -6.38
CA CYS A 161 -11.62 -2.41 -6.52
C CYS A 161 -12.37 -2.03 -5.23
N ASN A 162 -12.52 -2.95 -4.26
CA ASN A 162 -13.03 -2.62 -2.93
C ASN A 162 -12.18 -1.59 -2.17
N THR A 163 -10.97 -1.28 -2.63
CA THR A 163 -10.11 -0.23 -2.04
C THR A 163 -10.11 1.08 -2.86
N ILE A 164 -11.04 1.24 -3.78
CA ILE A 164 -11.24 2.53 -4.47
C ILE A 164 -11.91 3.50 -3.47
N PRO A 165 -11.32 4.68 -3.24
CA PRO A 165 -11.90 5.64 -2.31
C PRO A 165 -13.26 6.18 -2.82
N VAL A 166 -14.00 6.83 -1.94
CA VAL A 166 -15.18 7.65 -2.29
C VAL A 166 -14.75 9.11 -2.32
N ASP A 167 -15.24 9.86 -3.31
CA ASP A 167 -14.90 11.28 -3.52
C ASP A 167 -13.38 11.55 -3.59
N GLY A 168 -12.62 10.62 -4.19
CA GLY A 168 -11.17 10.65 -4.19
C GLY A 168 -10.53 10.52 -5.57
N VAL A 169 -9.38 9.88 -5.60
CA VAL A 169 -8.63 9.58 -6.84
C VAL A 169 -8.18 8.13 -6.81
N LEU A 170 -8.49 7.36 -7.85
CA LEU A 170 -7.87 6.07 -8.11
C LEU A 170 -6.71 6.25 -9.09
N ILE A 171 -5.52 5.77 -8.69
CA ILE A 171 -4.35 5.70 -9.55
C ILE A 171 -4.00 4.23 -9.78
N THR A 172 -3.77 3.82 -11.02
CA THR A 172 -3.43 2.43 -11.32
C THR A 172 -2.35 2.30 -12.38
N GLY A 173 -1.50 1.28 -12.22
CA GLY A 173 -0.57 0.80 -13.24
C GLY A 173 -1.11 -0.40 -14.02
N GLU A 174 -2.36 -0.81 -13.76
CA GLU A 174 -3.00 -1.92 -14.47
C GLU A 174 -3.35 -1.54 -15.90
N ASN A 175 -3.10 -2.45 -16.85
CA ASN A 175 -3.30 -2.19 -18.27
C ASN A 175 -4.51 -2.92 -18.89
N GLN A 176 -4.92 -4.05 -18.34
CA GLN A 176 -5.95 -4.91 -18.93
C GLN A 176 -7.34 -4.70 -18.34
N LYS A 177 -7.44 -4.31 -17.08
CA LYS A 177 -8.70 -4.13 -16.33
C LYS A 177 -9.05 -2.66 -16.10
N THR A 178 -8.50 -1.76 -16.92
CA THR A 178 -8.66 -0.31 -16.77
C THR A 178 -10.10 0.16 -16.90
N ASP A 179 -10.88 -0.44 -17.80
CA ASP A 179 -12.28 -0.02 -18.02
C ASP A 179 -13.14 -0.39 -16.81
N LEU A 180 -13.01 -1.62 -16.29
CA LEU A 180 -13.67 -2.04 -15.05
C LEU A 180 -13.32 -1.10 -13.87
N MET A 181 -12.03 -0.80 -13.69
CA MET A 181 -11.58 0.09 -12.61
C MET A 181 -12.10 1.52 -12.77
N ARG A 182 -12.17 2.01 -14.01
CA ARG A 182 -12.70 3.34 -14.32
C ARG A 182 -14.19 3.44 -14.00
N ASP A 183 -14.95 2.41 -14.37
CA ASP A 183 -16.40 2.37 -14.13
C ASP A 183 -16.67 2.36 -12.63
N ILE A 184 -16.00 1.50 -11.86
CA ILE A 184 -16.15 1.44 -10.40
C ILE A 184 -15.66 2.73 -9.72
N ALA A 185 -14.58 3.35 -10.23
CA ALA A 185 -14.14 4.65 -9.72
C ALA A 185 -15.22 5.72 -9.95
N GLY A 186 -15.87 5.71 -11.12
CA GLY A 186 -17.01 6.59 -11.41
C GLY A 186 -18.21 6.36 -10.48
N GLU A 187 -18.52 5.11 -10.15
CA GLU A 187 -19.58 4.76 -9.19
C GLU A 187 -19.29 5.27 -7.77
N ASN A 188 -18.01 5.42 -7.42
CA ASN A 188 -17.54 5.98 -6.14
C ASN A 188 -17.27 7.49 -6.20
N ASP A 189 -17.71 8.20 -7.24
CA ASP A 189 -17.40 9.61 -7.46
C ASP A 189 -15.90 9.94 -7.44
N SER A 190 -15.05 8.95 -7.77
CA SER A 190 -13.60 9.09 -7.77
C SER A 190 -13.04 9.33 -9.17
N ARG A 191 -12.05 10.22 -9.28
CA ARG A 191 -11.30 10.42 -10.52
C ARG A 191 -10.41 9.20 -10.79
N PHE A 192 -10.32 8.82 -12.06
CA PHE A 192 -9.46 7.71 -12.51
C PHE A 192 -8.21 8.23 -13.21
N ILE A 193 -7.04 7.75 -12.79
CA ILE A 193 -5.74 8.03 -13.39
C ILE A 193 -5.05 6.71 -13.74
N HIS A 194 -4.78 6.52 -15.05
CA HIS A 194 -3.96 5.41 -15.52
C HIS A 194 -2.52 5.89 -15.69
N SER A 195 -1.62 5.31 -14.91
CA SER A 195 -0.19 5.65 -14.94
C SER A 195 0.50 5.05 -16.15
N ASN A 196 1.33 5.84 -16.81
CA ASN A 196 2.04 5.41 -18.01
C ASN A 196 3.52 5.16 -17.70
N GLU A 197 3.91 3.89 -17.62
CA GLU A 197 5.29 3.46 -17.36
C GLU A 197 6.29 3.84 -18.47
N SER A 198 5.81 4.08 -19.72
CA SER A 198 6.69 4.50 -20.81
C SER A 198 7.30 5.90 -20.62
N LYS A 199 6.79 6.67 -19.66
CA LYS A 199 7.34 7.98 -19.27
C LYS A 199 8.52 7.87 -18.31
N ILE A 200 8.86 6.67 -17.85
CA ILE A 200 10.00 6.42 -16.98
C ILE A 200 11.19 6.04 -17.85
N THR A 201 12.26 6.83 -17.79
CA THR A 201 13.44 6.61 -18.63
C THR A 201 14.39 5.59 -17.99
N LYS A 202 15.27 5.01 -18.83
CA LYS A 202 16.28 4.08 -18.34
C LYS A 202 17.24 4.75 -17.36
N GLU A 203 17.62 6.00 -17.62
CA GLU A 203 18.50 6.79 -16.75
C GLU A 203 17.86 7.09 -15.38
N GLU A 204 16.54 7.18 -15.30
CA GLU A 204 15.83 7.32 -14.03
C GLU A 204 15.84 6.02 -13.24
N LEU A 205 15.70 4.87 -13.91
CA LEU A 205 15.73 3.55 -13.27
C LEU A 205 17.14 3.17 -12.80
N GLU A 206 18.19 3.51 -13.56
CA GLU A 206 19.59 3.22 -13.21
C GLU A 206 20.08 3.92 -11.91
N LYS A 207 19.37 4.95 -11.46
CA LYS A 207 19.67 5.64 -10.20
C LYS A 207 19.18 4.93 -8.94
N PHE A 208 18.32 3.90 -9.09
CA PHE A 208 17.95 3.08 -7.95
C PHE A 208 19.11 2.14 -7.58
N THR A 209 19.30 1.91 -6.28
CA THR A 209 20.32 0.97 -5.77
C THR A 209 19.90 -0.50 -5.86
N TYR A 210 18.71 -0.75 -6.37
CA TYR A 210 18.09 -2.05 -6.57
C TYR A 210 17.21 -1.99 -7.83
N MET A 211 16.76 -3.15 -8.30
CA MET A 211 15.91 -3.21 -9.48
C MET A 211 14.49 -2.79 -9.11
N GLU A 212 14.02 -1.68 -9.68
CA GLU A 212 12.66 -1.19 -9.50
C GLU A 212 11.91 -1.24 -10.83
N HIS A 213 10.64 -1.64 -10.78
CA HIS A 213 9.81 -1.75 -11.97
C HIS A 213 9.31 -0.35 -12.42
N PRO A 214 9.39 0.01 -13.72
CA PRO A 214 8.97 1.32 -14.20
C PRO A 214 7.50 1.64 -13.87
N SER A 215 6.62 0.63 -13.88
CA SER A 215 5.22 0.79 -13.50
C SER A 215 5.06 1.26 -12.05
N ASN A 216 5.84 0.70 -11.10
CA ASN A 216 5.80 1.12 -9.70
C ASN A 216 6.22 2.59 -9.54
N VAL A 217 7.26 3.00 -10.27
CA VAL A 217 7.75 4.39 -10.26
C VAL A 217 6.71 5.34 -10.85
N ALA A 218 6.08 4.95 -11.98
CA ALA A 218 5.06 5.77 -12.63
C ALA A 218 3.84 6.01 -11.70
N VAL A 219 3.32 4.94 -11.11
CA VAL A 219 2.20 5.01 -10.16
C VAL A 219 2.55 5.88 -8.94
N ALA A 220 3.75 5.70 -8.39
CA ALA A 220 4.19 6.48 -7.24
C ALA A 220 4.38 7.96 -7.58
N LEU A 221 4.87 8.28 -8.78
CA LEU A 221 5.00 9.67 -9.25
C LEU A 221 3.65 10.34 -9.44
N ASP A 222 2.67 9.65 -10.01
CA ASP A 222 1.31 10.19 -10.17
C ASP A 222 0.65 10.42 -8.81
N ALA A 223 0.86 9.52 -7.83
CA ALA A 223 0.38 9.73 -6.46
C ALA A 223 1.05 10.93 -5.77
N CYS A 224 2.36 11.11 -5.94
CA CYS A 224 3.06 12.29 -5.43
C CYS A 224 2.59 13.58 -6.10
N LYS A 225 2.31 13.56 -7.40
CA LYS A 225 1.77 14.69 -8.15
C LYS A 225 0.38 15.09 -7.64
N GLU A 226 -0.51 14.12 -7.40
CA GLU A 226 -1.82 14.39 -6.81
C GLU A 226 -1.73 14.98 -5.39
N ALA A 227 -0.68 14.63 -4.66
CA ALA A 227 -0.35 15.22 -3.37
C ALA A 227 0.35 16.59 -3.46
N GLY A 228 0.53 17.14 -4.65
CA GLY A 228 1.15 18.44 -4.88
C GLY A 228 2.68 18.45 -4.91
N VAL A 229 3.34 17.28 -5.00
CA VAL A 229 4.79 17.19 -5.07
C VAL A 229 5.26 17.11 -6.53
N GLU A 230 6.20 17.98 -6.89
CA GLU A 230 6.75 18.03 -8.24
C GLU A 230 7.52 16.74 -8.59
N ARG A 231 7.39 16.27 -9.85
CA ARG A 231 7.98 15.03 -10.36
C ARG A 231 9.47 14.88 -10.03
N LYS A 232 10.26 15.94 -10.28
CA LYS A 232 11.71 15.91 -10.06
C LYS A 232 12.06 15.71 -8.58
N THR A 233 11.35 16.39 -7.70
CA THR A 233 11.49 16.28 -6.24
C THR A 233 11.07 14.89 -5.77
N ALA A 234 9.90 14.41 -6.19
CA ALA A 234 9.43 13.08 -5.83
C ALA A 234 10.42 11.99 -6.24
N LEU A 235 10.93 12.04 -7.49
CA LEU A 235 11.90 11.09 -8.01
C LEU A 235 13.23 11.12 -7.22
N ALA A 236 13.70 12.30 -6.83
CA ALA A 236 14.90 12.45 -5.99
C ALA A 236 14.72 11.77 -4.62
N GLY A 237 13.53 11.83 -4.04
CA GLY A 237 13.20 11.11 -2.83
C GLY A 237 13.12 9.59 -3.05
N MET A 238 12.53 9.17 -4.15
CA MET A 238 12.40 7.74 -4.50
C MET A 238 13.75 7.06 -4.67
N HIS A 239 14.74 7.73 -5.26
CA HIS A 239 16.10 7.20 -5.40
C HIS A 239 16.83 6.97 -4.06
N LYS A 240 16.37 7.56 -2.96
CA LYS A 240 16.93 7.37 -1.61
C LYS A 240 16.28 6.21 -0.84
N VAL A 241 15.28 5.57 -1.42
CA VAL A 241 14.52 4.49 -0.76
C VAL A 241 15.41 3.29 -0.52
N LYS A 242 15.34 2.75 0.68
CA LYS A 242 15.87 1.42 0.98
C LYS A 242 14.84 0.38 0.52
N PRO A 243 15.26 -0.62 -0.27
CA PRO A 243 14.33 -1.65 -0.74
C PRO A 243 13.75 -2.46 0.42
N ASP A 244 12.60 -3.07 0.18
CA ASP A 244 12.04 -4.03 1.12
C ASP A 244 12.92 -5.30 1.18
N LEU A 245 12.83 -6.05 2.28
CA LEU A 245 13.50 -7.34 2.39
C LEU A 245 12.92 -8.28 1.32
N GLY A 246 13.74 -8.74 0.41
CA GLY A 246 13.29 -9.56 -0.70
C GLY A 246 13.18 -8.82 -2.03
N ALA A 247 13.40 -7.51 -2.06
CA ALA A 247 13.54 -6.78 -3.33
C ALA A 247 14.63 -7.41 -4.21
N LEU A 248 14.43 -7.32 -5.52
CA LEU A 248 15.38 -7.85 -6.49
C LEU A 248 16.69 -7.04 -6.44
N ILE A 249 17.72 -7.65 -5.89
CA ILE A 249 19.06 -7.05 -5.79
C ILE A 249 20.05 -7.97 -6.51
N ALA A 250 20.86 -7.39 -7.39
CA ALA A 250 21.97 -8.07 -8.03
C ALA A 250 23.31 -7.66 -7.38
N TRP A 251 24.11 -8.64 -7.01
CA TRP A 251 25.48 -8.42 -6.52
C TRP A 251 26.50 -9.03 -7.49
N ASN A 252 27.49 -8.26 -7.84
CA ASN A 252 28.64 -8.75 -8.57
C ASN A 252 29.70 -9.19 -7.56
N LEU A 253 29.96 -10.48 -7.49
CA LEU A 253 30.92 -11.11 -6.58
C LEU A 253 32.14 -11.58 -7.37
N ASN A 254 33.35 -11.35 -6.86
CA ASN A 254 34.55 -11.97 -7.36
C ASN A 254 34.97 -13.10 -6.40
N LEU A 255 34.80 -14.34 -6.84
CA LEU A 255 35.19 -15.52 -6.09
C LEU A 255 36.27 -16.29 -6.86
N ASN A 256 37.46 -16.37 -6.28
CA ASN A 256 38.60 -17.07 -6.88
C ASN A 256 38.92 -16.64 -8.32
N GLY A 257 38.84 -15.34 -8.61
CA GLY A 257 39.12 -14.77 -9.94
C GLY A 257 37.95 -14.93 -10.96
N LYS A 258 36.82 -15.50 -10.55
CA LYS A 258 35.61 -15.60 -11.36
C LYS A 258 34.63 -14.51 -10.95
N ASN A 259 34.12 -13.77 -11.92
CA ASN A 259 33.03 -12.84 -11.69
C ASN A 259 31.70 -13.61 -11.69
N ILE A 260 31.00 -13.57 -10.56
CA ILE A 260 29.70 -14.21 -10.38
C ILE A 260 28.69 -13.13 -10.09
N GLN A 261 27.60 -13.10 -10.86
CA GLN A 261 26.46 -12.27 -10.56
C GLN A 261 25.46 -13.08 -9.70
N PHE A 262 25.25 -12.64 -8.47
CA PHE A 262 24.25 -13.24 -7.60
C PHE A 262 23.00 -12.35 -7.59
N ILE A 263 21.85 -12.94 -7.87
CA ILE A 263 20.58 -12.22 -7.97
C ILE A 263 19.60 -12.81 -6.95
N ASN A 264 19.11 -11.95 -6.04
CA ASN A 264 18.08 -12.34 -5.10
C ASN A 264 16.70 -12.08 -5.72
N GLY A 265 16.04 -13.13 -6.16
CA GLY A 265 14.68 -13.08 -6.73
C GLY A 265 13.59 -13.59 -5.77
N MET A 266 13.82 -13.62 -4.46
CA MET A 266 12.90 -14.24 -3.47
C MET A 266 11.53 -13.56 -3.39
N ALA A 267 11.37 -12.33 -3.89
CA ALA A 267 10.07 -11.67 -3.96
C ALA A 267 9.17 -12.21 -5.09
N ALA A 268 9.76 -12.89 -6.08
CA ALA A 268 9.01 -13.52 -7.15
C ALA A 268 8.59 -14.93 -6.70
N ASN A 269 7.34 -15.06 -6.31
CA ASN A 269 6.75 -16.31 -5.84
C ASN A 269 5.73 -16.91 -6.83
N ASP A 270 5.72 -16.39 -8.06
CA ASP A 270 4.87 -16.88 -9.15
C ASP A 270 5.68 -17.01 -10.46
N PRO A 271 5.24 -17.88 -11.40
CA PRO A 271 5.98 -18.14 -12.65
C PRO A 271 6.15 -16.91 -13.54
N VAL A 272 5.16 -16.02 -13.59
CA VAL A 272 5.16 -14.83 -14.45
C VAL A 272 6.20 -13.83 -13.95
N SER A 273 6.19 -13.53 -12.66
CA SER A 273 7.18 -12.65 -12.02
C SER A 273 8.59 -13.22 -12.15
N THR A 274 8.77 -14.53 -11.96
CA THR A 274 10.07 -15.21 -12.16
C THR A 274 10.56 -15.08 -13.59
N LEU A 275 9.68 -15.29 -14.58
CA LEU A 275 10.04 -15.14 -15.99
C LEU A 275 10.38 -13.69 -16.37
N GLN A 276 9.68 -12.72 -15.81
CA GLN A 276 9.98 -11.30 -16.02
C GLN A 276 11.35 -10.94 -15.48
N ILE A 277 11.70 -11.40 -14.27
CA ILE A 277 13.03 -11.21 -13.69
C ILE A 277 14.09 -11.85 -14.59
N TRP A 278 13.85 -13.09 -15.04
CA TRP A 278 14.78 -13.80 -15.94
C TRP A 278 15.03 -13.02 -17.23
N LYS A 279 13.98 -12.57 -17.90
CA LYS A 279 14.10 -11.76 -19.13
C LYS A 279 14.88 -10.48 -18.87
N PHE A 280 14.55 -9.77 -17.81
CA PHE A 280 15.24 -8.51 -17.44
C PHE A 280 16.74 -8.69 -17.16
N ILE A 281 17.16 -9.86 -16.68
CA ILE A 281 18.58 -10.17 -16.41
C ILE A 281 19.32 -10.52 -17.70
N MET A 282 18.62 -11.09 -18.68
CA MET A 282 19.23 -11.58 -19.92
C MET A 282 19.33 -10.49 -21.00
N ASP A 283 18.54 -9.40 -20.88
CA ASP A 283 18.60 -8.20 -21.74
C ASP A 283 19.64 -7.18 -21.22
#